data_2f2f29227d939fd3cbefa0680c42ecf7
#
_entry.id   2f2f29227d939fd3cbefa0680c42ecf7
#
_cell.length_a   1.000
_cell.length_b   1.000
_cell.length_c   1.000
_cell.angle_alpha   90.00
_cell.angle_beta   90.00
_cell.angle_gamma   90.00
#
_symmetry.space_group_name_H-M   'P 1'
#
loop_
_entity.id
_entity.type
_entity.pdbx_description
1 polymer ?
#
loop_
_entity_poly.entity_id
_entity_poly.type
_entity_poly.pdbx_seq_one_letter_code
_entity_poly.pdbx_strand_id
1 'polypeptide(L)'
;LFTNGWKELYGDMIDWRAAQFGGKVVSVDPVKKVVVTEDEEVIADVLNYIPNQKASKLAFDSGLTQGDWCPINTKTFESKLVKNVYVIGDAAVAAPMPKSGFSANSQAKIAALQISRVLANQPIVNPPKLANTCYSLVSPTYGISIAAVYEAHEDKIIDLKDLGAGGLSPMNADEGIRMQEAQYAV
;
A
#
# COMPACT_ATOMS: atom_id res chain seq x y z
N LEU A 1 -11.24 -8.63 -7.44
CA LEU A 1 -10.30 -9.30 -8.35
C LEU A 1 -9.71 -10.55 -7.70
N PHE A 2 -9.00 -10.45 -6.57
CA PHE A 2 -8.35 -11.59 -5.92
C PHE A 2 -9.33 -12.70 -5.56
N THR A 3 -10.43 -12.39 -4.91
CA THR A 3 -11.46 -13.37 -4.52
C THR A 3 -12.03 -14.14 -5.70
N ASN A 4 -12.17 -13.49 -6.87
CA ASN A 4 -12.61 -14.17 -8.08
C ASN A 4 -11.52 -15.11 -8.62
N GLY A 5 -10.28 -14.65 -8.68
CA GLY A 5 -9.15 -15.49 -9.11
C GLY A 5 -8.94 -16.69 -8.18
N TRP A 6 -9.05 -16.48 -6.89
CA TRP A 6 -8.96 -17.58 -5.91
C TRP A 6 -10.07 -18.61 -6.08
N LYS A 7 -11.32 -18.14 -6.28
CA LYS A 7 -12.44 -19.04 -6.51
C LYS A 7 -12.30 -19.83 -7.81
N GLU A 8 -11.80 -19.17 -8.87
CA GLU A 8 -11.59 -19.79 -10.18
C GLU A 8 -10.49 -20.88 -10.13
N LEU A 9 -9.37 -20.60 -9.46
CA LEU A 9 -8.19 -21.46 -9.51
C LEU A 9 -8.10 -22.45 -8.35
N TYR A 10 -8.59 -22.09 -7.18
CA TYR A 10 -8.37 -22.84 -5.94
C TYR A 10 -9.66 -23.41 -5.34
N GLY A 11 -10.84 -22.96 -5.81
CA GLY A 11 -12.12 -23.47 -5.35
C GLY A 11 -12.23 -23.44 -3.82
N ASP A 12 -12.46 -24.62 -3.23
CA ASP A 12 -12.64 -24.78 -1.78
C ASP A 12 -11.31 -24.91 -0.99
N MET A 13 -10.16 -24.73 -1.65
CA MET A 13 -8.85 -24.79 -0.96
C MET A 13 -8.56 -23.56 -0.12
N ILE A 14 -9.30 -22.45 -0.33
CA ILE A 14 -9.12 -21.17 0.40
C ILE A 14 -10.39 -20.89 1.24
N ASP A 15 -10.20 -20.85 2.55
CA ASP A 15 -11.19 -20.35 3.49
C ASP A 15 -10.85 -18.90 3.85
N TRP A 16 -11.57 -17.94 3.22
CA TRP A 16 -11.35 -16.51 3.42
C TRP A 16 -12.23 -15.96 4.54
N ARG A 17 -11.61 -15.60 5.66
CA ARG A 17 -12.28 -15.06 6.85
C ARG A 17 -12.00 -13.55 6.94
N ALA A 18 -12.93 -12.76 6.44
CA ALA A 18 -12.81 -11.32 6.44
C ALA A 18 -12.95 -10.74 7.86
N ALA A 19 -12.13 -9.76 8.20
CA ALA A 19 -12.14 -9.15 9.54
C ALA A 19 -13.51 -8.60 9.96
N GLN A 20 -14.28 -8.06 9.01
CA GLN A 20 -15.63 -7.54 9.25
C GLN A 20 -16.68 -8.61 9.57
N PHE A 21 -16.35 -9.89 9.41
CA PHE A 21 -17.18 -11.04 9.71
C PHE A 21 -16.49 -11.96 10.72
N GLY A 22 -15.86 -11.38 11.75
CA GLY A 22 -15.26 -12.14 12.85
C GLY A 22 -13.86 -12.71 12.59
N GLY A 23 -13.32 -12.56 11.36
CA GLY A 23 -11.98 -13.04 11.00
C GLY A 23 -10.82 -12.17 11.49
N LYS A 24 -11.09 -11.11 12.27
CA LYS A 24 -10.04 -10.27 12.82
C LYS A 24 -9.22 -11.03 13.86
N VAL A 25 -7.91 -11.06 13.66
CA VAL A 25 -6.98 -11.73 14.57
C VAL A 25 -6.86 -10.95 15.88
N VAL A 26 -7.10 -11.63 16.99
CA VAL A 26 -7.00 -11.13 18.37
C VAL A 26 -5.67 -11.50 19.00
N SER A 27 -5.24 -12.75 18.83
CA SER A 27 -3.96 -13.22 19.33
C SER A 27 -3.40 -14.36 18.49
N VAL A 28 -2.10 -14.62 18.65
CA VAL A 28 -1.38 -15.71 17.96
C VAL A 28 -0.48 -16.42 18.96
N ASP A 29 -0.59 -17.75 19.03
CA ASP A 29 0.38 -18.60 19.71
C ASP A 29 1.27 -19.29 18.66
N PRO A 30 2.52 -18.82 18.46
CA PRO A 30 3.38 -19.36 17.41
C PRO A 30 3.92 -20.76 17.75
N VAL A 31 3.92 -21.15 19.03
CA VAL A 31 4.39 -22.46 19.47
C VAL A 31 3.35 -23.54 19.21
N LYS A 32 2.11 -23.24 19.58
CA LYS A 32 0.96 -24.14 19.33
C LYS A 32 0.42 -24.00 17.90
N LYS A 33 0.87 -22.99 17.14
CA LYS A 33 0.34 -22.64 15.81
C LYS A 33 -1.17 -22.36 15.84
N VAL A 34 -1.62 -21.62 16.84
CA VAL A 34 -3.01 -21.23 17.03
C VAL A 34 -3.15 -19.75 16.69
N VAL A 35 -4.15 -19.45 15.87
CA VAL A 35 -4.63 -18.08 15.63
C VAL A 35 -6.02 -17.96 16.28
N VAL A 36 -6.18 -16.99 17.15
CA VAL A 36 -7.45 -16.65 17.74
C VAL A 36 -8.02 -15.44 16.99
N THR A 37 -9.20 -15.61 16.43
CA THR A 37 -9.98 -14.53 15.83
C THR A 37 -11.08 -14.08 16.80
N GLU A 38 -11.86 -13.08 16.38
CA GLU A 38 -13.02 -12.64 17.20
C GLU A 38 -14.07 -13.75 17.39
N ASP A 39 -14.17 -14.68 16.42
CA ASP A 39 -15.20 -15.72 16.44
C ASP A 39 -14.70 -17.11 16.85
N GLU A 40 -13.43 -17.43 16.57
CA GLU A 40 -12.95 -18.80 16.73
C GLU A 40 -11.43 -18.92 16.93
N GLU A 41 -11.00 -20.11 17.32
CA GLU A 41 -9.60 -20.56 17.33
C GLU A 41 -9.31 -21.42 16.11
N VAL A 42 -8.24 -21.11 15.39
CA VAL A 42 -7.78 -21.86 14.23
C VAL A 42 -6.41 -22.47 14.52
N ILE A 43 -6.32 -23.78 14.44
CA ILE A 43 -5.06 -24.51 14.56
C ILE A 43 -4.56 -24.83 13.15
N ALA A 44 -3.29 -24.55 12.85
CA ALA A 44 -2.73 -24.78 11.53
C ALA A 44 -1.44 -25.62 11.60
N ASP A 45 -1.19 -26.43 10.57
CA ASP A 45 0.09 -27.16 10.41
C ASP A 45 1.23 -26.18 10.13
N VAL A 46 0.95 -25.14 9.35
CA VAL A 46 1.88 -24.03 9.06
C VAL A 46 1.18 -22.71 9.37
N LEU A 47 1.83 -21.87 10.17
CA LEU A 47 1.34 -20.55 10.51
C LEU A 47 2.26 -19.48 9.92
N ASN A 48 1.71 -18.66 9.01
CA ASN A 48 2.36 -17.44 8.52
C ASN A 48 1.52 -16.24 8.97
N TYR A 49 2.02 -15.49 9.94
CA TYR A 49 1.32 -14.33 10.51
C TYR A 49 2.06 -13.04 10.18
N ILE A 50 1.35 -12.09 9.59
CA ILE A 50 1.84 -10.74 9.33
C ILE A 50 1.17 -9.81 10.34
N PRO A 51 1.91 -9.31 11.36
CA PRO A 51 1.36 -8.42 12.38
C PRO A 51 1.06 -7.03 11.81
N ASN A 52 0.27 -6.25 12.55
CA ASN A 52 0.06 -4.85 12.24
C ASN A 52 1.40 -4.11 12.16
N GLN A 53 1.55 -3.29 11.13
CA GLN A 53 2.77 -2.55 10.86
C GLN A 53 2.70 -1.13 11.43
N LYS A 54 3.86 -0.55 11.67
CA LYS A 54 4.05 0.84 12.07
C LYS A 54 5.37 1.37 11.54
N ALA A 55 5.60 2.67 11.64
CA ALA A 55 6.87 3.28 11.29
C ALA A 55 8.04 2.64 12.06
N SER A 56 9.24 2.75 11.51
CA SER A 56 10.43 2.16 12.13
C SER A 56 10.77 2.79 13.48
N LYS A 57 11.53 2.05 14.31
CA LYS A 57 12.06 2.58 15.58
C LYS A 57 12.79 3.91 15.40
N LEU A 58 13.55 4.07 14.31
CA LEU A 58 14.23 5.32 14.00
C LEU A 58 13.27 6.51 13.92
N ALA A 59 12.09 6.33 13.29
CA ALA A 59 11.10 7.39 13.18
C ALA A 59 10.53 7.81 14.55
N PHE A 60 10.29 6.82 15.44
CA PHE A 60 9.85 7.08 16.81
C PHE A 60 10.92 7.80 17.63
N ASP A 61 12.15 7.31 17.63
CA ASP A 61 13.27 7.88 18.37
C ASP A 61 13.60 9.32 17.91
N SER A 62 13.32 9.63 16.64
CA SER A 62 13.57 10.95 16.05
C SER A 62 12.38 11.91 16.19
N GLY A 63 11.31 11.53 16.88
CA GLY A 63 10.14 12.38 17.08
C GLY A 63 9.36 12.68 15.80
N LEU A 64 9.44 11.80 14.79
CA LEU A 64 8.78 11.96 13.49
C LEU A 64 7.37 11.38 13.45
N THR A 65 6.93 10.66 14.49
CA THR A 65 5.66 9.94 14.50
C THR A 65 4.59 10.66 15.30
N GLN A 66 3.36 10.53 14.84
CA GLN A 66 2.14 10.79 15.59
C GLN A 66 1.26 9.54 15.50
N GLY A 67 1.05 8.85 16.62
CA GLY A 67 0.55 7.48 16.60
C GLY A 67 1.59 6.57 15.94
N ASP A 68 1.16 5.67 15.08
CA ASP A 68 2.02 4.67 14.46
C ASP A 68 2.78 5.15 13.21
N TRP A 69 2.51 6.36 12.70
CA TRP A 69 3.00 6.82 11.41
C TRP A 69 3.51 8.27 11.44
N CYS A 70 4.23 8.68 10.39
CA CYS A 70 4.81 10.00 10.26
C CYS A 70 3.87 10.95 9.52
N PRO A 71 3.30 11.99 10.16
CA PRO A 71 2.52 13.00 9.49
C PRO A 71 3.42 13.89 8.61
N ILE A 72 2.98 14.13 7.37
CA ILE A 72 3.73 14.89 6.36
C ILE A 72 2.90 15.99 5.74
N ASN A 73 3.56 16.99 5.17
CA ASN A 73 2.98 17.85 4.16
C ASN A 73 2.89 17.06 2.85
N THR A 74 1.70 16.81 2.38
CA THR A 74 1.45 15.93 1.23
C THR A 74 2.00 16.44 -0.09
N LYS A 75 2.26 17.74 -0.23
CA LYS A 75 2.86 18.34 -1.44
C LYS A 75 4.38 18.24 -1.48
N THR A 76 5.02 18.19 -0.33
CA THR A 76 6.50 18.23 -0.24
C THR A 76 7.10 16.98 0.38
N PHE A 77 6.31 16.18 1.11
CA PHE A 77 6.75 15.09 1.96
C PHE A 77 7.60 15.50 3.16
N GLU A 78 7.65 16.81 3.47
CA GLU A 78 8.28 17.30 4.70
C GLU A 78 7.46 16.86 5.92
N SER A 79 8.16 16.45 6.97
CA SER A 79 7.53 16.10 8.26
C SER A 79 6.79 17.32 8.84
N LYS A 80 5.59 17.09 9.35
CA LYS A 80 4.84 18.13 10.09
C LYS A 80 5.39 18.36 11.51
N LEU A 81 6.25 17.47 12.00
CA LEU A 81 6.76 17.51 13.37
C LEU A 81 8.20 18.05 13.44
N VAL A 82 9.01 17.75 12.43
CA VAL A 82 10.43 18.15 12.41
C VAL A 82 10.74 18.84 11.08
N LYS A 83 11.08 20.11 11.14
CA LYS A 83 11.39 20.93 9.97
C LYS A 83 12.63 20.43 9.23
N ASN A 84 12.63 20.53 7.90
CA ASN A 84 13.70 20.10 7.00
C ASN A 84 14.00 18.59 7.03
N VAL A 85 13.10 17.80 7.57
CA VAL A 85 13.12 16.34 7.50
C VAL A 85 11.99 15.86 6.60
N TYR A 86 12.31 14.98 5.65
CA TYR A 86 11.35 14.48 4.68
C TYR A 86 11.12 12.99 4.89
N VAL A 87 9.87 12.55 4.85
CA VAL A 87 9.49 11.15 5.07
C VAL A 87 8.68 10.67 3.88
N ILE A 88 9.11 9.56 3.30
CA ILE A 88 8.49 8.91 2.15
C ILE A 88 8.25 7.43 2.42
N GLY A 89 7.53 6.78 1.53
CA GLY A 89 7.23 5.34 1.60
C GLY A 89 6.28 4.99 2.73
N ASP A 90 6.42 3.78 3.22
CA ASP A 90 5.46 3.18 4.14
C ASP A 90 5.32 3.92 5.47
N ALA A 91 6.38 4.59 5.93
CA ALA A 91 6.34 5.37 7.17
C ALA A 91 5.45 6.61 7.09
N ALA A 92 5.25 7.19 5.91
CA ALA A 92 4.51 8.42 5.71
C ALA A 92 2.99 8.22 5.73
N VAL A 93 2.26 9.21 6.28
CA VAL A 93 0.80 9.29 6.18
C VAL A 93 0.44 9.86 4.80
N ALA A 94 0.39 9.00 3.79
CA ALA A 94 0.17 9.35 2.40
C ALA A 94 -1.10 8.72 1.79
N ALA A 95 -2.10 8.37 2.63
CA ALA A 95 -3.37 7.84 2.13
C ALA A 95 -4.05 8.83 1.17
N PRO A 96 -4.71 8.34 0.11
CA PRO A 96 -5.07 6.95 -0.20
C PRO A 96 -4.00 6.16 -0.98
N MET A 97 -2.79 6.69 -1.16
CA MET A 97 -1.72 5.92 -1.80
C MET A 97 -1.43 4.64 -1.00
N PRO A 98 -1.29 3.49 -1.67
CA PRO A 98 -0.91 2.26 -0.98
C PRO A 98 0.53 2.34 -0.50
N LYS A 99 0.84 1.59 0.54
CA LYS A 99 2.21 1.39 1.03
C LYS A 99 2.90 0.36 0.12
N SER A 100 3.63 0.85 -0.89
CA SER A 100 4.32 0.04 -1.90
C SER A 100 5.64 0.69 -2.32
N GLY A 101 6.54 -0.11 -2.87
CA GLY A 101 7.81 0.38 -3.41
C GLY A 101 7.60 1.38 -4.56
N PHE A 102 6.59 1.16 -5.40
CA PHE A 102 6.26 2.10 -6.49
C PHE A 102 5.78 3.46 -5.93
N SER A 103 4.87 3.43 -4.95
CA SER A 103 4.44 4.64 -4.24
C SER A 103 5.62 5.38 -3.62
N ALA A 104 6.51 4.66 -2.90
CA ALA A 104 7.70 5.23 -2.29
C ALA A 104 8.62 5.89 -3.33
N ASN A 105 8.85 5.26 -4.47
CA ASN A 105 9.63 5.82 -5.58
C ASN A 105 8.99 7.08 -6.17
N SER A 106 7.66 7.06 -6.38
CA SER A 106 6.91 8.22 -6.86
C SER A 106 7.01 9.39 -5.88
N GLN A 107 6.84 9.13 -4.59
CA GLN A 107 6.97 10.10 -3.51
C GLN A 107 8.39 10.67 -3.43
N ALA A 108 9.42 9.83 -3.55
CA ALA A 108 10.82 10.25 -3.54
C ALA A 108 11.15 11.23 -4.67
N LYS A 109 10.65 10.98 -5.88
CA LYS A 109 10.85 11.88 -7.03
C LYS A 109 10.21 13.25 -6.79
N ILE A 110 9.00 13.28 -6.24
CA ILE A 110 8.33 14.54 -5.89
C ILE A 110 9.07 15.25 -4.75
N ALA A 111 9.42 14.56 -3.67
CA ALA A 111 10.17 15.14 -2.56
C ALA A 111 11.50 15.78 -3.04
N ALA A 112 12.28 15.05 -3.84
CA ALA A 112 13.54 15.55 -4.40
C ALA A 112 13.33 16.80 -5.29
N LEU A 113 12.31 16.79 -6.14
CA LEU A 113 11.95 17.94 -6.97
C LEU A 113 11.57 19.15 -6.12
N GLN A 114 10.73 18.97 -5.11
CA GLN A 114 10.30 20.04 -4.23
C GLN A 114 11.46 20.62 -3.41
N ILE A 115 12.33 19.77 -2.86
CA ILE A 115 13.54 20.17 -2.13
C ILE A 115 14.44 21.02 -3.05
N SER A 116 14.71 20.56 -4.27
CA SER A 116 15.57 21.27 -5.22
C SER A 116 15.01 22.67 -5.56
N ARG A 117 13.68 22.78 -5.72
CA ARG A 117 13.03 24.09 -6.00
C ARG A 117 13.10 25.03 -4.80
N VAL A 118 12.85 24.50 -3.59
CA VAL A 118 12.97 25.29 -2.35
C VAL A 118 14.40 25.83 -2.19
N LEU A 119 15.41 24.98 -2.36
CA LEU A 119 16.82 25.39 -2.27
C LEU A 119 17.22 26.41 -3.36
N ALA A 120 16.59 26.37 -4.52
CA ALA A 120 16.79 27.33 -5.61
C ALA A 120 15.92 28.59 -5.49
N ASN A 121 15.18 28.78 -4.40
CA ASN A 121 14.19 29.86 -4.22
C ASN A 121 13.14 29.90 -5.35
N GLN A 122 12.75 28.76 -5.88
CA GLN A 122 11.71 28.62 -6.89
C GLN A 122 10.39 28.14 -6.26
N PRO A 123 9.24 28.50 -6.85
CA PRO A 123 7.95 28.01 -6.36
C PRO A 123 7.89 26.48 -6.51
N ILE A 124 7.33 25.80 -5.52
CA ILE A 124 7.09 24.35 -5.56
C ILE A 124 6.08 23.99 -6.67
N VAL A 125 6.18 22.78 -7.19
CA VAL A 125 5.13 22.23 -8.07
C VAL A 125 3.85 22.07 -7.24
N ASN A 126 2.73 22.61 -7.73
CA ASN A 126 1.48 22.62 -7.00
C ASN A 126 0.27 22.59 -7.96
N PRO A 127 -0.58 21.54 -7.93
CA PRO A 127 -0.41 20.32 -7.17
C PRO A 127 0.59 19.35 -7.85
N PRO A 128 1.44 18.65 -7.09
CA PRO A 128 2.24 17.58 -7.66
C PRO A 128 1.40 16.33 -7.93
N LYS A 129 1.75 15.61 -9.01
CA LYS A 129 1.12 14.35 -9.36
C LYS A 129 1.98 13.17 -8.96
N LEU A 130 1.34 12.12 -8.50
CA LEU A 130 1.94 10.88 -8.00
C LEU A 130 1.28 9.71 -8.70
N ALA A 131 1.94 8.58 -8.73
CA ALA A 131 1.37 7.37 -9.30
C ALA A 131 1.73 6.14 -8.46
N ASN A 132 0.91 5.13 -8.57
CA ASN A 132 1.21 3.79 -8.10
C ASN A 132 0.74 2.77 -9.12
N THR A 133 1.52 1.71 -9.29
CA THR A 133 1.12 0.50 -10.01
C THR A 133 1.60 -0.69 -9.21
N CYS A 134 0.71 -1.63 -8.95
CA CYS A 134 1.00 -2.91 -8.33
C CYS A 134 0.59 -4.02 -9.27
N TYR A 135 1.45 -5.02 -9.41
CA TYR A 135 1.14 -6.29 -10.05
C TYR A 135 1.17 -7.39 -9.00
N SER A 136 0.27 -8.34 -9.10
CA SER A 136 0.16 -9.44 -8.15
C SER A 136 -0.11 -10.74 -8.89
N LEU A 137 0.57 -11.82 -8.49
CA LEU A 137 0.30 -13.16 -9.01
C LEU A 137 -0.83 -13.81 -8.24
N VAL A 138 -1.81 -14.34 -8.98
CA VAL A 138 -2.82 -15.27 -8.48
C VAL A 138 -2.36 -16.71 -8.77
N SER A 139 -1.70 -16.92 -9.92
CA SER A 139 -0.99 -18.13 -10.30
C SER A 139 0.22 -17.77 -11.16
N PRO A 140 1.09 -18.70 -11.55
CA PRO A 140 2.22 -18.42 -12.44
C PRO A 140 1.86 -17.77 -13.78
N THR A 141 0.62 -17.96 -14.23
CA THR A 141 0.10 -17.42 -15.50
C THR A 141 -1.08 -16.47 -15.34
N TYR A 142 -1.43 -16.11 -14.10
CA TYR A 142 -2.55 -15.23 -13.81
C TYR A 142 -2.09 -14.06 -12.93
N GLY A 143 -1.79 -12.94 -13.56
CA GLY A 143 -1.51 -11.67 -12.91
C GLY A 143 -2.75 -10.80 -12.78
N ILE A 144 -2.67 -9.86 -11.84
CA ILE A 144 -3.63 -8.78 -11.61
C ILE A 144 -2.84 -7.49 -11.47
N SER A 145 -3.29 -6.42 -12.12
CA SER A 145 -2.74 -5.08 -11.95
C SER A 145 -3.73 -4.12 -11.31
N ILE A 146 -3.20 -3.20 -10.53
CA ILE A 146 -3.91 -2.08 -9.93
C ILE A 146 -3.05 -0.85 -10.13
N ALA A 147 -3.53 0.10 -10.94
CA ALA A 147 -2.85 1.36 -11.21
C ALA A 147 -3.70 2.53 -10.72
N ALA A 148 -3.06 3.55 -10.19
CA ALA A 148 -3.74 4.77 -9.79
C ALA A 148 -2.82 5.99 -9.97
N VAL A 149 -3.44 7.13 -10.27
CA VAL A 149 -2.80 8.44 -10.31
C VAL A 149 -3.42 9.31 -9.23
N TYR A 150 -2.57 10.04 -8.57
CA TYR A 150 -2.96 10.88 -7.44
C TYR A 150 -2.52 12.32 -7.65
N GLU A 151 -3.17 13.23 -6.97
CA GLU A 151 -2.80 14.63 -6.89
C GLU A 151 -2.72 15.06 -5.43
N ALA A 152 -1.58 15.67 -5.04
CA ALA A 152 -1.38 16.10 -3.67
C ALA A 152 -1.80 17.57 -3.49
N HIS A 153 -2.76 17.78 -2.63
CA HIS A 153 -3.24 19.08 -2.16
C HIS A 153 -2.73 19.33 -0.73
N GLU A 154 -3.08 20.48 -0.17
CA GLU A 154 -2.74 20.76 1.22
C GLU A 154 -3.44 19.77 2.15
N ASP A 155 -2.68 19.08 2.96
CA ASP A 155 -3.14 18.09 3.96
C ASP A 155 -3.81 16.82 3.43
N LYS A 156 -3.95 16.63 2.10
CA LYS A 156 -4.55 15.42 1.53
C LYS A 156 -3.99 15.05 0.16
N ILE A 157 -4.03 13.77 -0.14
CA ILE A 157 -3.80 13.23 -1.47
C ILE A 157 -5.16 12.76 -2.02
N ILE A 158 -5.45 13.04 -3.27
CA ILE A 158 -6.69 12.69 -3.95
C ILE A 158 -6.39 11.65 -5.03
N ASP A 159 -7.13 10.56 -5.04
CA ASP A 159 -7.15 9.58 -6.11
C ASP A 159 -7.94 10.14 -7.30
N LEU A 160 -7.34 10.16 -8.49
CA LEU A 160 -7.94 10.69 -9.72
C LEU A 160 -8.73 9.63 -10.52
N LYS A 161 -9.12 8.51 -9.92
CA LYS A 161 -9.86 7.42 -10.57
C LYS A 161 -11.15 7.91 -11.27
N ASP A 162 -11.86 8.83 -10.66
CA ASP A 162 -13.10 9.38 -11.20
C ASP A 162 -12.87 10.29 -12.44
N LEU A 163 -11.60 10.64 -12.71
CA LEU A 163 -11.16 11.39 -13.90
C LEU A 163 -10.58 10.44 -14.97
N GLY A 164 -10.74 9.11 -14.81
CA GLY A 164 -10.23 8.11 -15.74
C GLY A 164 -8.72 7.88 -15.67
N ALA A 165 -8.08 8.29 -14.58
CA ALA A 165 -6.65 8.11 -14.38
C ALA A 165 -6.35 6.88 -13.51
N GLY A 166 -5.70 5.87 -14.09
CA GLY A 166 -5.48 4.58 -13.47
C GLY A 166 -6.50 3.53 -13.90
N GLY A 167 -6.51 2.41 -13.23
CA GLY A 167 -7.44 1.32 -13.51
C GLY A 167 -7.08 0.03 -12.79
N LEU A 168 -7.98 -0.92 -12.93
CA LEU A 168 -7.83 -2.29 -12.47
C LEU A 168 -7.79 -3.21 -13.68
N SER A 169 -7.16 -4.37 -13.55
CA SER A 169 -7.33 -5.45 -14.53
C SER A 169 -8.81 -5.71 -14.79
N PRO A 170 -9.21 -5.97 -16.04
CA PRO A 170 -10.59 -6.34 -16.33
C PRO A 170 -11.00 -7.57 -15.51
N MET A 171 -12.23 -7.55 -14.97
CA MET A 171 -12.77 -8.69 -14.20
C MET A 171 -12.80 -9.99 -15.02
N ASN A 172 -13.00 -9.87 -16.34
CA ASN A 172 -13.04 -10.97 -17.29
C ASN A 172 -11.85 -10.88 -18.28
N ALA A 173 -10.64 -10.57 -17.77
CA ALA A 173 -9.44 -10.54 -18.59
C ALA A 173 -9.24 -11.89 -19.28
N ASP A 174 -8.92 -11.86 -20.58
CA ASP A 174 -8.53 -13.07 -21.29
C ASP A 174 -7.17 -13.60 -20.82
N GLU A 175 -6.84 -14.82 -21.23
CA GLU A 175 -5.61 -15.50 -20.82
C GLU A 175 -4.35 -14.70 -21.21
N GLY A 176 -4.37 -14.05 -22.37
CA GLY A 176 -3.25 -13.24 -22.85
C GLY A 176 -2.96 -12.05 -21.93
N ILE A 177 -4.00 -11.33 -21.51
CA ILE A 177 -3.88 -10.22 -20.56
C ILE A 177 -3.38 -10.73 -19.21
N ARG A 178 -3.96 -11.82 -18.68
CA ARG A 178 -3.56 -12.44 -17.41
C ARG A 178 -2.08 -12.86 -17.43
N MET A 179 -1.61 -13.47 -18.51
CA MET A 179 -0.21 -13.87 -18.68
C MET A 179 0.72 -12.67 -18.80
N GLN A 180 0.32 -11.61 -19.52
CA GLN A 180 1.10 -10.39 -19.62
C GLN A 180 1.25 -9.72 -18.24
N GLU A 181 0.18 -9.60 -17.47
CA GLU A 181 0.22 -9.03 -16.13
C GLU A 181 1.05 -9.89 -15.18
N ALA A 182 1.02 -11.22 -15.33
CA ALA A 182 1.87 -12.12 -14.55
C ALA A 182 3.35 -11.90 -14.84
N GLN A 183 3.75 -11.60 -16.07
CA GLN A 183 5.13 -11.28 -16.42
C GLN A 183 5.65 -9.99 -15.76
N TYR A 184 4.76 -9.02 -15.52
CA TYR A 184 5.12 -7.78 -14.82
C TYR A 184 5.14 -7.92 -13.29
N ALA A 185 4.65 -9.02 -12.74
CA ALA A 185 4.58 -9.28 -11.31
C ALA A 185 5.82 -9.99 -10.74
N VAL A 186 6.76 -10.42 -11.61
CA VAL A 186 7.97 -11.20 -11.26
C VAL A 186 9.21 -10.33 -11.12
#